data_ac46cde6a1ea379d27d6240960c74915
#
_entry.id   ac46cde6a1ea379d27d6240960c74915
#
_cell.length_a   1.000
_cell.length_b   1.000
_cell.length_c   1.000
_cell.angle_alpha   90.00
_cell.angle_beta   90.00
_cell.angle_gamma   90.00
#
_symmetry.space_group_name_H-M   'P 1'
#
loop_
_entity.id
_entity.type
_entity.pdbx_description
1 polymer ?
#
loop_
_entity_poly.entity_id
_entity_poly.type
_entity_poly.pdbx_seq_one_letter_code
_entity_poly.pdbx_strand_id
1 'polypeptide(L)'
;MVSDILIEIVTAIGRFLINPLMYIAILFAVLLGYSRVRQERKFFNRRIIWGWTELIGQWKYGWLNALLISLISVGLGLSVPKAFLMVLIAISAVALVLFFINALSPIYMMGLATLAMWLMYHYNWTFSWWKISLEGVNLLDGTIITITILAGLSVIAEGMLIRRAAMKVTTPRVEKTKRGMQAIVYRSRNVWVLPIFFVIPGDIIPVDFPYWPQFTLGESTFSLVLFPLVIGFSKITRKELPALQLPKIGRAVLILGQLILIGGLAAALVPFIGFITLAIGAAIRIGISIFYALQDKTGNYAVAPSSKGAIIAAVFPDSPAEKMGLLAGECIRKVNGQAIFTENDLYEALQLNAAHCRLEVIDRNNEIRLTQHVIYSNDHYRIGLLLAEQRDI
;
A
#
# COMPACT_ATOMS: atom_id res chain seq x y z
N MET A 1 -11.81 0.34 -37.46
CA MET A 1 -10.89 0.99 -36.50
C MET A 1 -11.54 1.30 -35.15
N VAL A 2 -12.61 2.12 -35.02
CA VAL A 2 -13.26 2.37 -33.70
C VAL A 2 -13.93 1.13 -33.13
N SER A 3 -14.63 0.35 -33.98
CA SER A 3 -15.22 -0.95 -33.61
C SER A 3 -14.19 -1.94 -33.08
N ASP A 4 -13.02 -2.02 -33.71
CA ASP A 4 -11.98 -2.98 -33.40
C ASP A 4 -11.31 -2.63 -32.06
N ILE A 5 -11.10 -1.33 -31.78
CA ILE A 5 -10.61 -0.83 -30.50
C ILE A 5 -11.61 -1.14 -29.38
N LEU A 6 -12.92 -0.95 -29.62
CA LEU A 6 -13.95 -1.27 -28.61
C LEU A 6 -13.99 -2.78 -28.31
N ILE A 7 -13.91 -3.63 -29.33
CA ILE A 7 -13.84 -5.09 -29.16
C ILE A 7 -12.59 -5.47 -28.35
N GLU A 8 -11.44 -4.82 -28.63
CA GLU A 8 -10.22 -5.12 -27.91
C GLU A 8 -10.29 -4.70 -26.42
N ILE A 9 -10.90 -3.54 -26.12
CA ILE A 9 -11.14 -3.12 -24.73
C ILE A 9 -12.03 -4.13 -24.01
N VAL A 10 -13.12 -4.59 -24.63
CA VAL A 10 -14.01 -5.60 -24.03
C VAL A 10 -13.26 -6.92 -23.81
N THR A 11 -12.44 -7.32 -24.79
CA THR A 11 -11.60 -8.54 -24.69
C THR A 11 -10.55 -8.39 -23.60
N ALA A 12 -9.92 -7.23 -23.47
CA ALA A 12 -8.95 -6.94 -22.40
C ALA A 12 -9.61 -7.02 -21.00
N ILE A 13 -10.84 -6.52 -20.86
CA ILE A 13 -11.62 -6.67 -19.61
C ILE A 13 -11.93 -8.16 -19.35
N GLY A 14 -12.32 -8.90 -20.36
CA GLY A 14 -12.55 -10.35 -20.25
C GLY A 14 -11.30 -11.10 -19.78
N ARG A 15 -10.14 -10.84 -20.39
CA ARG A 15 -8.83 -11.39 -20.00
C ARG A 15 -8.43 -11.01 -18.57
N PHE A 16 -8.74 -9.79 -18.14
CA PHE A 16 -8.52 -9.34 -16.77
C PHE A 16 -9.34 -10.15 -15.75
N LEU A 17 -10.62 -10.39 -16.03
CA LEU A 17 -11.49 -11.19 -15.17
C LEU A 17 -11.07 -12.67 -15.08
N ILE A 18 -10.40 -13.19 -16.10
CA ILE A 18 -9.88 -14.58 -16.11
C ILE A 18 -8.50 -14.65 -15.41
N ASN A 19 -7.84 -13.51 -15.18
CA ASN A 19 -6.48 -13.49 -14.62
C ASN A 19 -6.44 -14.07 -13.20
N PRO A 20 -5.68 -15.16 -12.93
CA PRO A 20 -5.63 -15.80 -11.62
C PRO A 20 -5.08 -14.87 -10.51
N LEU A 21 -4.19 -13.95 -10.86
CA LEU A 21 -3.60 -13.02 -9.90
C LEU A 21 -4.67 -12.13 -9.23
N MET A 22 -5.72 -11.75 -9.96
CA MET A 22 -6.84 -10.99 -9.41
C MET A 22 -7.53 -11.75 -8.26
N TYR A 23 -7.84 -13.02 -8.47
CA TYR A 23 -8.51 -13.86 -7.46
C TYR A 23 -7.62 -14.15 -6.26
N ILE A 24 -6.33 -14.41 -6.49
CA ILE A 24 -5.34 -14.57 -5.42
C ILE A 24 -5.24 -13.27 -4.59
N ALA A 25 -5.22 -12.10 -5.22
CA ALA A 25 -5.17 -10.81 -4.54
C ALA A 25 -6.46 -10.52 -3.74
N ILE A 26 -7.64 -10.86 -4.26
CA ILE A 26 -8.92 -10.76 -3.54
C ILE A 26 -8.91 -11.67 -2.31
N LEU A 27 -8.57 -12.94 -2.47
CA LEU A 27 -8.47 -13.89 -1.36
C LEU A 27 -7.48 -13.40 -0.31
N PHE A 28 -6.34 -12.89 -0.74
CA PHE A 28 -5.33 -12.34 0.14
C PHE A 28 -5.85 -11.14 0.95
N ALA A 29 -6.59 -10.21 0.33
CA ALA A 29 -7.21 -9.07 1.03
C ALA A 29 -8.22 -9.53 2.09
N VAL A 30 -9.04 -10.54 1.78
CA VAL A 30 -9.98 -11.15 2.75
C VAL A 30 -9.22 -11.76 3.93
N LEU A 31 -8.14 -12.52 3.67
CA LEU A 31 -7.30 -13.12 4.71
C LEU A 31 -6.61 -12.06 5.58
N LEU A 32 -6.15 -10.96 4.99
CA LEU A 32 -5.59 -9.82 5.75
C LEU A 32 -6.64 -9.21 6.67
N GLY A 33 -7.83 -8.92 6.16
CA GLY A 33 -8.94 -8.36 6.94
C GLY A 33 -9.35 -9.28 8.09
N TYR A 34 -9.50 -10.57 7.83
CA TYR A 34 -9.80 -11.57 8.86
C TYR A 34 -8.71 -11.63 9.93
N SER A 35 -7.43 -11.70 9.52
CA SER A 35 -6.27 -11.72 10.43
C SER A 35 -6.22 -10.47 11.32
N ARG A 36 -6.51 -9.29 10.74
CA ARG A 36 -6.57 -8.02 11.47
C ARG A 36 -7.70 -8.03 12.50
N VAL A 37 -8.93 -8.33 12.10
CA VAL A 37 -10.09 -8.37 12.99
C VAL A 37 -9.87 -9.37 14.15
N ARG A 38 -9.29 -10.53 13.86
CA ARG A 38 -8.93 -11.51 14.90
C ARG A 38 -7.93 -10.94 15.91
N GLN A 39 -6.93 -10.18 15.46
CA GLN A 39 -5.96 -9.53 16.34
C GLN A 39 -6.59 -8.40 17.15
N GLU A 40 -7.42 -7.54 16.55
CA GLU A 40 -8.15 -6.48 17.26
C GLU A 40 -9.02 -7.06 18.36
N ARG A 41 -9.77 -8.14 18.08
CA ARG A 41 -10.59 -8.82 19.09
C ARG A 41 -9.75 -9.44 20.21
N LYS A 42 -8.57 -10.01 19.87
CA LYS A 42 -7.68 -10.60 20.87
C LYS A 42 -7.10 -9.56 21.84
N PHE A 43 -6.71 -8.38 21.36
CA PHE A 43 -6.05 -7.37 22.19
C PHE A 43 -7.03 -6.36 22.81
N PHE A 44 -8.14 -6.09 22.15
CA PHE A 44 -9.05 -5.02 22.54
C PHE A 44 -10.49 -5.50 22.76
N ASN A 45 -10.76 -6.80 22.66
CA ASN A 45 -12.06 -7.44 22.72
C ASN A 45 -13.10 -6.88 21.73
N ARG A 46 -12.66 -6.10 20.74
CA ARG A 46 -13.52 -5.38 19.78
C ARG A 46 -12.85 -5.27 18.42
N ARG A 47 -13.69 -5.03 17.41
CA ARG A 47 -13.26 -4.63 16.07
C ARG A 47 -13.15 -3.11 16.02
N ILE A 48 -12.01 -2.58 15.56
CA ILE A 48 -11.75 -1.14 15.43
C ILE A 48 -12.20 -0.65 14.06
N ILE A 49 -11.78 -1.35 12.99
CA ILE A 49 -12.11 -1.00 11.61
C ILE A 49 -12.96 -2.10 10.98
N TRP A 50 -13.85 -1.74 10.05
CA TRP A 50 -14.74 -2.68 9.39
C TRP A 50 -13.96 -3.80 8.66
N GLY A 51 -14.48 -5.05 8.71
CA GLY A 51 -13.76 -6.24 8.28
C GLY A 51 -13.42 -6.29 6.78
N TRP A 52 -14.19 -5.58 5.94
CA TRP A 52 -14.01 -5.55 4.49
C TRP A 52 -13.20 -4.34 3.99
N THR A 53 -12.62 -3.56 4.90
CA THR A 53 -11.88 -2.34 4.56
C THR A 53 -10.69 -2.62 3.66
N GLU A 54 -9.97 -3.73 3.86
CA GLU A 54 -8.86 -4.16 3.01
C GLU A 54 -9.33 -4.45 1.59
N LEU A 55 -10.41 -5.21 1.44
CA LEU A 55 -10.94 -5.56 0.12
C LEU A 55 -11.43 -4.34 -0.65
N ILE A 56 -12.19 -3.46 0.01
CA ILE A 56 -12.67 -2.23 -0.62
C ILE A 56 -11.50 -1.30 -0.93
N GLY A 57 -10.57 -1.16 0.02
CA GLY A 57 -9.38 -0.33 -0.13
C GLY A 57 -8.45 -0.78 -1.25
N GLN A 58 -8.44 -2.08 -1.57
CA GLN A 58 -7.65 -2.67 -2.64
C GLN A 58 -7.90 -2.00 -4.00
N TRP A 59 -9.14 -1.63 -4.27
CA TRP A 59 -9.57 -1.00 -5.53
C TRP A 59 -9.74 0.51 -5.41
N LYS A 60 -10.36 0.95 -4.30
CA LYS A 60 -10.78 2.34 -4.10
C LYS A 60 -9.65 3.35 -4.21
N TYR A 61 -8.46 3.02 -3.73
CA TYR A 61 -7.36 3.98 -3.66
C TYR A 61 -6.42 3.95 -4.86
N GLY A 62 -6.44 2.86 -5.65
CA GLY A 62 -5.52 2.63 -6.77
C GLY A 62 -6.03 3.12 -8.14
N TRP A 63 -7.34 3.31 -8.32
CA TRP A 63 -7.95 3.50 -9.63
C TRP A 63 -7.42 4.72 -10.40
N LEU A 64 -7.21 5.86 -9.72
CA LEU A 64 -6.69 7.07 -10.36
C LEU A 64 -5.25 6.87 -10.85
N ASN A 65 -4.40 6.22 -10.03
CA ASN A 65 -3.04 5.89 -10.42
C ASN A 65 -3.02 4.90 -11.58
N ALA A 66 -3.91 3.91 -11.57
CA ALA A 66 -4.06 2.95 -12.66
C ALA A 66 -4.44 3.64 -13.97
N LEU A 67 -5.40 4.56 -13.93
CA LEU A 67 -5.84 5.34 -15.09
C LEU A 67 -4.69 6.20 -15.65
N LEU A 68 -3.95 6.90 -14.79
CA LEU A 68 -2.83 7.73 -15.23
C LEU A 68 -1.71 6.89 -15.88
N ILE A 69 -1.34 5.76 -15.26
CA ILE A 69 -0.32 4.87 -15.83
C ILE A 69 -0.82 4.28 -17.16
N SER A 70 -2.09 3.86 -17.24
CA SER A 70 -2.68 3.34 -18.47
C SER A 70 -2.67 4.36 -19.59
N LEU A 71 -3.03 5.63 -19.29
CA LEU A 71 -3.01 6.70 -20.27
C LEU A 71 -1.60 6.95 -20.80
N ILE A 72 -0.59 6.95 -19.94
CA ILE A 72 0.82 7.11 -20.35
C ILE A 72 1.30 5.86 -21.11
N SER A 73 1.00 4.66 -20.62
CA SER A 73 1.40 3.40 -21.24
C SER A 73 0.85 3.27 -22.68
N VAL A 74 -0.46 3.50 -22.84
CA VAL A 74 -1.12 3.41 -24.15
C VAL A 74 -0.75 4.61 -25.02
N GLY A 75 -0.71 5.83 -24.46
CA GLY A 75 -0.42 7.05 -25.20
C GLY A 75 1.02 7.07 -25.78
N LEU A 76 1.99 6.58 -25.05
CA LEU A 76 3.37 6.41 -25.54
C LEU A 76 3.60 5.08 -26.26
N GLY A 77 2.64 4.16 -26.22
CA GLY A 77 2.81 2.81 -26.78
C GLY A 77 3.92 2.02 -26.08
N LEU A 78 3.96 2.06 -24.74
CA LEU A 78 4.95 1.32 -23.95
C LEU A 78 4.68 -0.19 -24.06
N SER A 79 5.25 -0.82 -25.08
CA SER A 79 5.01 -2.24 -25.35
C SER A 79 5.86 -3.14 -24.46
N VAL A 80 5.24 -4.22 -23.95
CA VAL A 80 5.91 -5.25 -23.14
C VAL A 80 5.61 -6.65 -23.69
N PRO A 81 6.58 -7.58 -23.67
CA PRO A 81 6.35 -8.95 -24.14
C PRO A 81 5.30 -9.68 -23.29
N LYS A 82 4.49 -10.52 -23.91
CA LYS A 82 3.51 -11.40 -23.20
C LYS A 82 4.19 -12.26 -22.14
N ALA A 83 5.39 -12.80 -22.47
CA ALA A 83 6.18 -13.62 -21.55
C ALA A 83 6.56 -12.86 -20.27
N PHE A 84 6.92 -11.57 -20.37
CA PHE A 84 7.21 -10.72 -19.21
C PHE A 84 6.00 -10.62 -18.27
N LEU A 85 4.80 -10.40 -18.80
CA LEU A 85 3.58 -10.32 -17.99
C LEU A 85 3.27 -11.65 -17.30
N MET A 86 3.50 -12.78 -17.95
CA MET A 86 3.32 -14.11 -17.35
C MET A 86 4.30 -14.36 -16.21
N VAL A 87 5.57 -14.01 -16.39
CA VAL A 87 6.58 -14.10 -15.32
C VAL A 87 6.22 -13.17 -14.16
N LEU A 88 5.74 -11.96 -14.45
CA LEU A 88 5.28 -11.00 -13.44
C LEU A 88 4.08 -11.53 -12.64
N ILE A 89 3.12 -12.21 -13.30
CA ILE A 89 2.00 -12.90 -12.62
C ILE A 89 2.55 -13.97 -11.67
N ALA A 90 3.45 -14.82 -12.16
CA ALA A 90 3.98 -15.93 -11.37
C ALA A 90 4.73 -15.43 -10.13
N ILE A 91 5.62 -14.46 -10.27
CA ILE A 91 6.39 -13.89 -9.15
C ILE A 91 5.45 -13.20 -8.14
N SER A 92 4.48 -12.42 -8.64
CA SER A 92 3.51 -11.73 -7.79
C SER A 92 2.60 -12.71 -7.04
N ALA A 93 2.16 -13.78 -7.68
CA ALA A 93 1.35 -14.84 -7.06
C ALA A 93 2.15 -15.55 -5.96
N VAL A 94 3.41 -15.91 -6.21
CA VAL A 94 4.29 -16.53 -5.20
C VAL A 94 4.48 -15.59 -4.01
N ALA A 95 4.75 -14.29 -4.24
CA ALA A 95 4.92 -13.32 -3.17
C ALA A 95 3.65 -13.15 -2.31
N LEU A 96 2.45 -13.19 -2.93
CA LEU A 96 1.17 -13.17 -2.22
C LEU A 96 0.97 -14.44 -1.39
N VAL A 97 1.16 -15.62 -1.98
CA VAL A 97 0.97 -16.92 -1.30
C VAL A 97 1.93 -17.05 -0.10
N LEU A 98 3.16 -16.56 -0.23
CA LEU A 98 4.15 -16.55 0.85
C LEU A 98 3.98 -15.38 1.84
N PHE A 99 2.97 -14.54 1.68
CA PHE A 99 2.73 -13.36 2.53
C PHE A 99 3.88 -12.35 2.56
N PHE A 100 4.70 -12.28 1.52
CA PHE A 100 5.79 -11.32 1.37
C PHE A 100 5.29 -9.97 0.86
N ILE A 101 4.45 -9.29 1.67
CA ILE A 101 3.77 -8.04 1.27
C ILE A 101 4.75 -6.97 0.77
N ASN A 102 5.88 -6.79 1.45
CA ASN A 102 6.87 -5.77 1.06
C ASN A 102 7.63 -6.13 -0.23
N ALA A 103 7.67 -7.42 -0.60
CA ALA A 103 8.24 -7.85 -1.87
C ALA A 103 7.36 -7.45 -3.07
N LEU A 104 6.06 -7.17 -2.85
CA LEU A 104 5.13 -6.69 -3.87
C LEU A 104 5.34 -5.22 -4.26
N SER A 105 6.45 -4.59 -3.89
CA SER A 105 6.83 -3.29 -4.47
C SER A 105 7.15 -3.47 -5.96
N PRO A 106 6.62 -2.60 -6.85
CA PRO A 106 6.78 -2.74 -8.29
C PRO A 106 8.23 -2.86 -8.74
N ILE A 107 9.16 -2.17 -8.08
CA ILE A 107 10.58 -2.24 -8.43
C ILE A 107 11.16 -3.65 -8.25
N TYR A 108 10.75 -4.38 -7.19
CA TYR A 108 11.23 -5.74 -6.99
C TYR A 108 10.58 -6.72 -7.96
N MET A 109 9.27 -6.59 -8.18
CA MET A 109 8.53 -7.47 -9.07
C MET A 109 9.01 -7.33 -10.51
N MET A 110 9.08 -6.09 -11.01
CA MET A 110 9.54 -5.82 -12.37
C MET A 110 11.04 -6.10 -12.54
N GLY A 111 11.87 -5.77 -11.53
CA GLY A 111 13.29 -6.09 -11.53
C GLY A 111 13.58 -7.60 -11.57
N LEU A 112 12.86 -8.38 -10.74
CA LEU A 112 12.97 -9.86 -10.76
C LEU A 112 12.45 -10.45 -12.06
N ALA A 113 11.33 -9.94 -12.60
CA ALA A 113 10.81 -10.40 -13.88
C ALA A 113 11.79 -10.10 -15.02
N THR A 114 12.43 -8.91 -15.01
CA THR A 114 13.47 -8.53 -15.97
C THR A 114 14.69 -9.47 -15.86
N LEU A 115 15.14 -9.73 -14.64
CA LEU A 115 16.25 -10.66 -14.40
C LEU A 115 15.92 -12.08 -14.89
N ALA A 116 14.73 -12.57 -14.60
CA ALA A 116 14.28 -13.89 -15.04
C ALA A 116 14.24 -13.98 -16.58
N MET A 117 13.69 -12.96 -17.25
CA MET A 117 13.66 -12.91 -18.72
C MET A 117 15.06 -12.85 -19.32
N TRP A 118 15.97 -12.07 -18.72
CA TRP A 118 17.37 -11.99 -19.14
C TRP A 118 18.08 -13.34 -19.02
N LEU A 119 17.89 -14.05 -17.89
CA LEU A 119 18.45 -15.39 -17.68
C LEU A 119 17.89 -16.40 -18.69
N MET A 120 16.58 -16.40 -18.92
CA MET A 120 15.95 -17.27 -19.90
C MET A 120 16.52 -17.06 -21.32
N TYR A 121 16.70 -15.80 -21.72
CA TYR A 121 17.30 -15.44 -23.00
C TYR A 121 18.78 -15.87 -23.10
N HIS A 122 19.58 -15.57 -22.06
CA HIS A 122 21.02 -15.82 -22.06
C HIS A 122 21.38 -17.32 -22.08
N TYR A 123 20.59 -18.13 -21.34
CA TYR A 123 20.80 -19.58 -21.26
C TYR A 123 19.92 -20.37 -22.23
N ASN A 124 19.20 -19.70 -23.12
CA ASN A 124 18.24 -20.34 -24.04
C ASN A 124 17.26 -21.28 -23.34
N TRP A 125 16.82 -20.90 -22.13
CA TRP A 125 15.84 -21.67 -21.40
C TRP A 125 14.45 -21.40 -21.96
N THR A 126 13.80 -22.47 -22.42
CA THR A 126 12.39 -22.44 -22.80
C THR A 126 11.60 -23.20 -21.76
N PHE A 127 10.54 -22.61 -21.28
CA PHE A 127 9.61 -23.26 -20.36
C PHE A 127 8.28 -23.46 -21.09
N SER A 128 7.90 -24.73 -21.31
CA SER A 128 6.62 -25.06 -21.92
C SER A 128 5.78 -25.89 -20.95
N TRP A 129 4.63 -25.41 -20.61
CA TRP A 129 3.64 -26.15 -19.82
C TRP A 129 2.26 -25.99 -20.44
N TRP A 130 1.65 -27.12 -20.79
CA TRP A 130 0.36 -27.20 -21.49
C TRP A 130 0.42 -26.46 -22.83
N LYS A 131 -0.34 -25.36 -22.96
CA LYS A 131 -0.38 -24.53 -24.17
C LYS A 131 0.43 -23.21 -24.03
N ILE A 132 1.21 -23.08 -22.98
CA ILE A 132 1.98 -21.88 -22.68
C ILE A 132 3.45 -22.19 -22.91
N SER A 133 4.07 -21.54 -23.88
CA SER A 133 5.51 -21.52 -24.07
C SER A 133 6.05 -20.16 -23.63
N LEU A 134 7.03 -20.18 -22.74
CA LEU A 134 7.76 -19.00 -22.29
C LEU A 134 9.17 -19.10 -22.87
N GLU A 135 9.53 -18.12 -23.68
CA GLU A 135 10.85 -17.96 -24.25
C GLU A 135 11.45 -16.64 -23.76
N GLY A 136 12.77 -16.63 -23.56
CA GLY A 136 13.50 -15.42 -23.25
C GLY A 136 13.44 -14.45 -24.43
N VAL A 137 13.26 -13.18 -24.15
CA VAL A 137 13.25 -12.09 -25.15
C VAL A 137 14.50 -11.26 -24.97
N ASN A 138 15.08 -10.82 -26.09
CA ASN A 138 16.18 -9.85 -26.03
C ASN A 138 15.67 -8.51 -25.47
N LEU A 139 16.06 -8.21 -24.25
CA LEU A 139 15.62 -7.00 -23.55
C LEU A 139 16.31 -5.73 -24.05
N LEU A 140 17.42 -5.86 -24.75
CA LEU A 140 18.20 -4.73 -25.28
C LEU A 140 17.55 -4.08 -26.52
N ASP A 141 16.55 -4.74 -27.12
CA ASP A 141 15.84 -4.24 -28.31
C ASP A 141 14.71 -3.24 -27.94
N GLY A 142 14.92 -2.39 -26.93
CA GLY A 142 13.96 -1.38 -26.49
C GLY A 142 13.03 -1.84 -25.34
N THR A 143 12.85 -3.13 -25.12
CA THR A 143 11.99 -3.69 -24.07
C THR A 143 12.40 -3.22 -22.67
N ILE A 144 13.69 -3.14 -22.38
CA ILE A 144 14.20 -2.69 -21.07
C ILE A 144 13.81 -1.24 -20.78
N ILE A 145 13.73 -0.39 -21.79
CA ILE A 145 13.35 1.02 -21.67
C ILE A 145 11.90 1.10 -21.18
N THR A 146 10.99 0.39 -21.86
CA THR A 146 9.56 0.38 -21.52
C THR A 146 9.32 -0.20 -20.13
N ILE A 147 10.00 -1.30 -19.78
CA ILE A 147 9.90 -1.91 -18.44
C ILE A 147 10.39 -0.93 -17.37
N THR A 148 11.51 -0.24 -17.59
CA THR A 148 12.08 0.69 -16.61
C THR A 148 11.18 1.92 -16.43
N ILE A 149 10.61 2.46 -17.50
CA ILE A 149 9.62 3.56 -17.43
C ILE A 149 8.39 3.12 -16.65
N LEU A 150 7.82 1.96 -16.97
CA LEU A 150 6.66 1.41 -16.28
C LEU A 150 6.96 1.12 -14.79
N ALA A 151 8.16 0.65 -14.48
CA ALA A 151 8.60 0.47 -13.09
C ALA A 151 8.65 1.82 -12.35
N GLY A 152 9.22 2.85 -12.96
CA GLY A 152 9.25 4.20 -12.40
C GLY A 152 7.86 4.76 -12.11
N LEU A 153 6.94 4.69 -13.08
CA LEU A 153 5.53 5.10 -12.93
C LEU A 153 4.82 4.32 -11.82
N SER A 154 5.06 3.00 -11.76
CA SER A 154 4.44 2.13 -10.75
C SER A 154 4.99 2.41 -9.34
N VAL A 155 6.28 2.73 -9.19
CA VAL A 155 6.88 3.14 -7.90
C VAL A 155 6.39 4.53 -7.47
N ILE A 156 6.16 5.46 -8.41
CA ILE A 156 5.49 6.73 -8.13
C ILE A 156 4.09 6.47 -7.55
N ALA A 157 3.32 5.58 -8.18
CA ALA A 157 2.00 5.18 -7.68
C ALA A 157 2.09 4.53 -6.29
N GLU A 158 3.07 3.66 -6.03
CA GLU A 158 3.34 3.10 -4.70
C GLU A 158 3.55 4.21 -3.66
N GLY A 159 4.41 5.19 -3.96
CA GLY A 159 4.66 6.33 -3.09
C GLY A 159 3.40 7.17 -2.80
N MET A 160 2.56 7.41 -3.80
CA MET A 160 1.28 8.11 -3.64
C MET A 160 0.30 7.31 -2.77
N LEU A 161 0.20 5.98 -2.97
CA LEU A 161 -0.66 5.09 -2.20
C LEU A 161 -0.23 5.03 -0.73
N ILE A 162 1.07 4.93 -0.46
CA ILE A 162 1.59 4.96 0.91
C ILE A 162 1.21 6.28 1.60
N ARG A 163 1.36 7.42 0.93
CA ARG A 163 1.04 8.74 1.51
C ARG A 163 -0.45 8.93 1.80
N ARG A 164 -1.33 8.47 0.91
CA ARG A 164 -2.76 8.80 0.94
C ARG A 164 -3.62 7.69 1.53
N ALA A 165 -3.26 6.44 1.33
CA ALA A 165 -4.11 5.29 1.62
C ALA A 165 -3.61 4.39 2.75
N ALA A 166 -2.29 4.28 2.97
CA ALA A 166 -1.75 3.32 3.93
C ALA A 166 -2.23 3.55 5.37
N MET A 167 -2.54 4.78 5.75
CA MET A 167 -3.06 5.13 7.07
C MET A 167 -4.49 4.62 7.30
N LYS A 168 -5.29 4.50 6.24
CA LYS A 168 -6.72 4.09 6.33
C LYS A 168 -6.93 2.69 6.88
N VAL A 169 -5.92 1.82 6.77
CA VAL A 169 -5.96 0.42 7.23
C VAL A 169 -4.89 0.19 8.30
N THR A 170 -4.61 1.20 9.10
CA THR A 170 -3.63 1.10 10.19
C THR A 170 -4.34 0.79 11.50
N THR A 171 -3.87 -0.24 12.22
CA THR A 171 -4.47 -0.69 13.46
C THR A 171 -3.48 -0.70 14.61
N PRO A 172 -3.91 -0.36 15.84
CA PRO A 172 -3.09 -0.46 17.03
C PRO A 172 -2.84 -1.93 17.40
N ARG A 173 -1.71 -2.19 18.01
CA ARG A 173 -1.33 -3.48 18.56
C ARG A 173 -0.53 -3.27 19.84
N VAL A 174 -0.76 -4.10 20.84
CA VAL A 174 0.03 -4.08 22.07
C VAL A 174 1.38 -4.78 21.84
N GLU A 175 2.46 -4.14 22.24
CA GLU A 175 3.82 -4.68 22.22
C GLU A 175 4.46 -4.46 23.61
N LYS A 176 5.19 -5.45 24.13
CA LYS A 176 5.96 -5.28 25.37
C LYS A 176 7.26 -4.52 25.09
N THR A 177 7.50 -3.47 25.85
CA THR A 177 8.75 -2.71 25.79
C THR A 177 9.91 -3.52 26.40
N LYS A 178 11.15 -3.10 26.18
CA LYS A 178 12.33 -3.73 26.81
C LYS A 178 12.28 -3.70 28.34
N ARG A 179 11.50 -2.80 28.94
CA ARG A 179 11.32 -2.68 30.40
C ARG A 179 10.09 -3.43 30.91
N GLY A 180 9.45 -4.26 30.08
CA GLY A 180 8.27 -5.04 30.44
C GLY A 180 6.94 -4.28 30.38
N MET A 181 6.95 -2.94 30.21
CA MET A 181 5.72 -2.16 30.09
C MET A 181 5.05 -2.41 28.74
N GLN A 182 3.75 -2.26 28.68
CA GLN A 182 2.98 -2.33 27.44
C GLN A 182 2.99 -0.99 26.73
N ALA A 183 3.20 -1.00 25.43
CA ALA A 183 3.06 0.17 24.58
C ALA A 183 2.24 -0.19 23.34
N ILE A 184 1.63 0.81 22.75
CA ILE A 184 0.87 0.65 21.52
C ILE A 184 1.78 0.95 20.33
N VAL A 185 1.82 -0.01 19.41
CA VAL A 185 2.44 0.14 18.10
C VAL A 185 1.37 0.06 17.03
N TYR A 186 1.60 0.66 15.89
CA TYR A 186 0.63 0.65 14.80
C TYR A 186 1.15 -0.21 13.65
N ARG A 187 0.29 -1.08 13.16
CA ARG A 187 0.59 -1.92 12.02
C ARG A 187 -0.25 -1.52 10.83
N SER A 188 0.41 -1.15 9.75
CA SER A 188 -0.18 -0.89 8.45
C SER A 188 0.13 -2.04 7.52
N ARG A 189 -0.89 -2.67 6.93
CA ARG A 189 -0.78 -3.73 5.92
C ARG A 189 -1.76 -3.45 4.82
N ASN A 190 -1.22 -3.18 3.64
CA ASN A 190 -2.03 -2.82 2.48
C ASN A 190 -1.58 -3.60 1.27
N VAL A 191 -2.55 -4.03 0.48
CA VAL A 191 -2.33 -4.56 -0.86
C VAL A 191 -3.33 -3.85 -1.77
N TRP A 192 -2.82 -3.21 -2.81
CA TRP A 192 -3.61 -2.51 -3.82
C TRP A 192 -3.49 -3.22 -5.15
N VAL A 193 -4.59 -3.29 -5.89
CA VAL A 193 -4.62 -3.80 -7.25
C VAL A 193 -4.92 -2.64 -8.18
N LEU A 194 -4.02 -2.41 -9.13
CA LEU A 194 -4.12 -1.37 -10.13
C LEU A 194 -4.43 -2.04 -11.48
N PRO A 195 -5.65 -1.89 -12.02
CA PRO A 195 -5.96 -2.34 -13.37
C PRO A 195 -5.30 -1.40 -14.40
N ILE A 196 -4.16 -1.84 -14.96
CA ILE A 196 -3.36 -1.04 -15.90
C ILE A 196 -3.48 -1.63 -17.29
N PHE A 197 -3.74 -0.79 -18.30
CA PHE A 197 -3.63 -1.17 -19.69
C PHE A 197 -2.17 -1.17 -20.12
N PHE A 198 -1.69 -2.33 -20.57
CA PHE A 198 -0.42 -2.49 -21.25
C PHE A 198 -0.61 -2.73 -22.74
N VAL A 199 0.33 -2.23 -23.51
CA VAL A 199 0.47 -2.55 -24.94
C VAL A 199 1.33 -3.82 -25.04
N ILE A 200 0.89 -4.78 -25.82
CA ILE A 200 1.61 -6.03 -26.09
C ILE A 200 1.69 -6.27 -27.58
N PRO A 201 2.69 -7.01 -28.10
CA PRO A 201 2.68 -7.52 -29.48
C PRO A 201 1.40 -8.32 -29.74
N GLY A 202 0.71 -8.05 -30.88
CA GLY A 202 -0.59 -8.65 -31.20
C GLY A 202 -1.01 -8.31 -32.63
N ASP A 203 -2.26 -8.62 -33.00
CA ASP A 203 -2.69 -8.58 -34.39
C ASP A 203 -3.81 -7.57 -34.67
N ILE A 204 -4.18 -6.69 -33.70
CA ILE A 204 -5.43 -5.94 -33.77
C ILE A 204 -5.22 -4.46 -34.07
N ILE A 205 -4.19 -3.84 -33.53
CA ILE A 205 -3.93 -2.41 -33.70
C ILE A 205 -2.76 -2.24 -34.67
N PRO A 206 -3.01 -1.82 -35.94
CA PRO A 206 -1.92 -1.52 -36.86
C PRO A 206 -1.20 -0.23 -36.48
N VAL A 207 0.07 -0.14 -36.85
CA VAL A 207 0.90 1.07 -36.64
C VAL A 207 0.63 2.05 -37.78
N ASP A 208 -0.43 2.84 -37.65
CA ASP A 208 -0.79 3.86 -38.65
C ASP A 208 -0.32 5.27 -38.25
N PHE A 209 0.19 5.42 -37.02
CA PHE A 209 0.59 6.72 -36.51
C PHE A 209 2.12 6.88 -36.51
N PRO A 210 2.67 7.96 -37.10
CA PRO A 210 4.09 8.28 -36.91
C PRO A 210 4.36 8.53 -35.43
N TYR A 211 5.46 7.99 -34.93
CA TYR A 211 5.90 8.08 -33.53
C TYR A 211 5.14 7.20 -32.50
N TRP A 212 4.27 6.30 -32.92
CA TRP A 212 3.63 5.34 -32.03
C TRP A 212 3.82 3.90 -32.57
N PRO A 213 4.24 2.93 -31.74
CA PRO A 213 4.75 3.12 -30.39
C PRO A 213 6.15 3.73 -30.35
N GLN A 214 6.48 4.47 -29.28
CA GLN A 214 7.77 5.18 -29.14
C GLN A 214 8.98 4.23 -29.12
N PHE A 215 8.79 3.03 -28.57
CA PHE A 215 9.81 1.99 -28.47
C PHE A 215 9.25 0.70 -29.08
N THR A 216 9.56 0.45 -30.35
CA THR A 216 9.07 -0.73 -31.08
C THR A 216 9.87 -1.98 -30.72
N LEU A 217 9.16 -3.09 -30.62
CA LEU A 217 9.73 -4.45 -30.50
C LEU A 217 9.98 -5.10 -31.88
N GLY A 218 10.05 -4.31 -32.94
CA GLY A 218 10.18 -4.82 -34.31
C GLY A 218 8.89 -5.36 -34.91
N GLU A 219 7.74 -5.21 -34.24
CA GLU A 219 6.43 -5.67 -34.71
C GLU A 219 5.60 -4.52 -35.31
N SER A 220 4.73 -4.87 -36.26
CA SER A 220 3.88 -3.91 -36.97
C SER A 220 2.46 -3.81 -36.42
N THR A 221 2.09 -4.70 -35.48
CA THR A 221 0.73 -4.78 -34.92
C THR A 221 0.77 -5.03 -33.40
N PHE A 222 -0.20 -4.47 -32.70
CA PHE A 222 -0.26 -4.51 -31.23
C PHE A 222 -1.67 -4.88 -30.74
N SER A 223 -1.76 -5.26 -29.48
CA SER A 223 -3.00 -5.52 -28.74
C SER A 223 -2.93 -4.87 -27.36
N LEU A 224 -4.09 -4.71 -26.69
CA LEU A 224 -4.20 -4.20 -25.34
C LEU A 224 -4.49 -5.33 -24.34
N VAL A 225 -3.83 -5.26 -23.19
CA VAL A 225 -4.11 -6.15 -22.07
C VAL A 225 -4.35 -5.33 -20.80
N LEU A 226 -5.48 -5.53 -20.16
CA LEU A 226 -5.74 -4.99 -18.82
C LEU A 226 -5.09 -5.94 -17.80
N PHE A 227 -4.10 -5.46 -17.08
CA PHE A 227 -3.28 -6.25 -16.17
C PHE A 227 -3.50 -5.83 -14.71
N PRO A 228 -3.76 -6.76 -13.77
CA PRO A 228 -3.88 -6.44 -12.35
C PRO A 228 -2.49 -6.30 -11.70
N LEU A 229 -1.91 -5.11 -11.77
CA LEU A 229 -0.66 -4.83 -11.07
C LEU A 229 -0.91 -4.78 -9.57
N VAL A 230 -0.28 -5.69 -8.83
CA VAL A 230 -0.40 -5.77 -7.36
C VAL A 230 0.73 -5.01 -6.70
N ILE A 231 0.38 -4.08 -5.81
CA ILE A 231 1.33 -3.30 -5.00
C ILE A 231 1.08 -3.59 -3.53
N GLY A 232 2.12 -3.99 -2.80
CA GLY A 232 2.05 -4.29 -1.38
C GLY A 232 2.89 -3.36 -0.53
N PHE A 233 2.37 -3.04 0.67
CA PHE A 233 3.08 -2.26 1.66
C PHE A 233 2.76 -2.76 3.06
N SER A 234 3.79 -3.02 3.87
CA SER A 234 3.64 -3.41 5.27
C SER A 234 4.67 -2.70 6.14
N LYS A 235 4.20 -2.02 7.19
CA LYS A 235 5.04 -1.31 8.14
C LYS A 235 4.46 -1.38 9.55
N ILE A 236 5.34 -1.49 10.54
CA ILE A 236 5.00 -1.28 11.94
C ILE A 236 5.66 0.04 12.35
N THR A 237 4.91 0.94 12.97
CA THR A 237 5.39 2.22 13.48
C THR A 237 5.36 2.20 15.00
N ARG A 238 6.46 2.59 15.64
CA ARG A 238 6.65 2.58 17.10
C ARG A 238 6.94 3.96 17.66
N LYS A 239 7.94 4.61 17.10
CA LYS A 239 8.46 5.90 17.58
C LYS A 239 7.59 7.08 17.16
N GLU A 240 7.05 7.02 15.96
CA GLU A 240 6.19 8.07 15.43
C GLU A 240 4.80 7.51 15.13
N LEU A 241 3.79 8.36 15.21
CA LEU A 241 2.44 8.01 14.78
C LEU A 241 2.41 7.74 13.26
N PRO A 242 1.58 6.80 12.80
CA PRO A 242 1.45 6.50 11.36
C PRO A 242 1.17 7.74 10.51
N ALA A 243 0.37 8.66 11.02
CA ALA A 243 0.01 9.91 10.36
C ALA A 243 1.24 10.80 10.02
N LEU A 244 2.32 10.68 10.78
CA LEU A 244 3.57 11.44 10.57
C LEU A 244 4.60 10.62 9.77
N GLN A 245 4.74 9.33 10.07
CA GLN A 245 5.79 8.49 9.48
C GLN A 245 5.43 8.02 8.06
N LEU A 246 4.20 7.55 7.81
CA LEU A 246 3.82 7.02 6.50
C LEU A 246 3.95 8.04 5.36
N PRO A 247 3.56 9.32 5.53
CA PRO A 247 3.80 10.33 4.49
C PRO A 247 5.28 10.57 4.18
N LYS A 248 6.19 10.46 5.18
CA LYS A 248 7.64 10.58 4.98
C LYS A 248 8.16 9.42 4.11
N ILE A 249 7.76 8.17 4.46
CA ILE A 249 8.10 6.98 3.68
C ILE A 249 7.58 7.09 2.25
N GLY A 250 6.30 7.43 2.09
CA GLY A 250 5.68 7.58 0.77
C GLY A 250 6.35 8.66 -0.08
N ARG A 251 6.83 9.76 0.53
CA ARG A 251 7.61 10.79 -0.18
C ARG A 251 8.95 10.25 -0.66
N ALA A 252 9.68 9.52 0.18
CA ALA A 252 10.95 8.90 -0.21
C ALA A 252 10.78 7.91 -1.38
N VAL A 253 9.72 7.08 -1.33
CA VAL A 253 9.40 6.12 -2.41
C VAL A 253 8.99 6.87 -3.69
N LEU A 254 8.22 7.96 -3.58
CA LEU A 254 7.83 8.78 -4.73
C LEU A 254 9.04 9.39 -5.43
N ILE A 255 9.99 9.96 -4.67
CA ILE A 255 11.25 10.51 -5.22
C ILE A 255 12.04 9.38 -5.90
N LEU A 256 12.14 8.21 -5.30
CA LEU A 256 12.78 7.06 -5.91
C LEU A 256 12.13 6.71 -7.26
N GLY A 257 10.79 6.68 -7.33
CA GLY A 257 10.06 6.42 -8.57
C GLY A 257 10.37 7.43 -9.67
N GLN A 258 10.51 8.72 -9.33
CA GLN A 258 10.93 9.77 -10.26
C GLN A 258 12.36 9.53 -10.78
N LEU A 259 13.28 9.13 -9.90
CA LEU A 259 14.66 8.81 -10.31
C LEU A 259 14.70 7.59 -11.25
N ILE A 260 13.89 6.55 -10.96
CA ILE A 260 13.78 5.39 -11.85
C ILE A 260 13.18 5.79 -13.19
N LEU A 261 12.19 6.67 -13.23
CA LEU A 261 11.61 7.18 -14.46
C LEU A 261 12.65 7.93 -15.30
N ILE A 262 13.44 8.80 -14.68
CA ILE A 262 14.55 9.50 -15.36
C ILE A 262 15.57 8.49 -15.90
N GLY A 263 15.93 7.48 -15.11
CA GLY A 263 16.83 6.41 -15.57
C GLY A 263 16.26 5.60 -16.73
N GLY A 264 14.92 5.37 -16.75
CA GLY A 264 14.22 4.74 -17.87
C GLY A 264 14.26 5.57 -19.16
N LEU A 265 14.12 6.90 -19.04
CA LEU A 265 14.28 7.81 -20.17
C LEU A 265 15.74 7.85 -20.65
N ALA A 266 16.71 7.85 -19.73
CA ALA A 266 18.13 7.77 -20.09
C ALA A 266 18.51 6.43 -20.76
N ALA A 267 17.80 5.35 -20.45
CA ALA A 267 17.98 4.06 -21.11
C ALA A 267 17.64 4.08 -22.60
N ALA A 268 16.89 5.10 -23.08
CA ALA A 268 16.68 5.31 -24.51
C ALA A 268 17.97 5.67 -25.27
N LEU A 269 18.97 6.24 -24.57
CA LEU A 269 20.29 6.52 -25.13
C LEU A 269 21.20 5.27 -25.14
N VAL A 270 21.17 4.54 -24.02
CA VAL A 270 21.96 3.31 -23.84
C VAL A 270 21.09 2.30 -23.05
N PRO A 271 20.57 1.25 -23.68
CA PRO A 271 19.64 0.30 -23.04
C PRO A 271 20.16 -0.32 -21.75
N PHE A 272 21.48 -0.52 -21.62
CA PHE A 272 22.11 -1.07 -20.41
C PHE A 272 21.85 -0.24 -19.16
N ILE A 273 21.62 1.08 -19.29
CA ILE A 273 21.24 1.97 -18.19
C ILE A 273 19.94 1.49 -17.52
N GLY A 274 19.01 0.89 -18.27
CA GLY A 274 17.77 0.35 -17.73
C GLY A 274 18.00 -0.74 -16.68
N PHE A 275 18.88 -1.70 -16.95
CA PHE A 275 19.24 -2.75 -15.97
C PHE A 275 19.88 -2.17 -14.72
N ILE A 276 20.82 -1.23 -14.89
CA ILE A 276 21.48 -0.55 -13.77
C ILE A 276 20.44 0.20 -12.94
N THR A 277 19.51 0.91 -13.58
CA THR A 277 18.46 1.69 -12.92
C THR A 277 17.54 0.79 -12.10
N LEU A 278 17.11 -0.36 -12.63
CA LEU A 278 16.27 -1.31 -11.89
C LEU A 278 17.03 -1.90 -10.70
N ALA A 279 18.31 -2.27 -10.87
CA ALA A 279 19.13 -2.84 -9.79
C ALA A 279 19.39 -1.82 -8.67
N ILE A 280 19.82 -0.60 -9.01
CA ILE A 280 20.07 0.48 -8.05
C ILE A 280 18.74 0.90 -7.40
N GLY A 281 17.67 1.03 -8.18
CA GLY A 281 16.33 1.34 -7.67
C GLY A 281 15.85 0.34 -6.62
N ALA A 282 16.05 -0.96 -6.86
CA ALA A 282 15.74 -2.01 -5.90
C ALA A 282 16.61 -1.88 -4.63
N ALA A 283 17.90 -1.65 -4.77
CA ALA A 283 18.82 -1.46 -3.63
C ALA A 283 18.42 -0.24 -2.78
N ILE A 284 18.11 0.90 -3.40
CA ILE A 284 17.66 2.11 -2.69
C ILE A 284 16.32 1.85 -2.00
N ARG A 285 15.38 1.12 -2.62
CA ARG A 285 14.08 0.78 -2.02
C ARG A 285 14.26 -0.11 -0.77
N ILE A 286 15.21 -1.04 -0.78
CA ILE A 286 15.62 -1.82 0.39
C ILE A 286 16.20 -0.88 1.44
N GLY A 287 17.11 0.02 1.05
CA GLY A 287 17.73 1.02 1.94
C GLY A 287 16.68 1.89 2.66
N ILE A 288 15.67 2.39 1.94
CA ILE A 288 14.54 3.14 2.52
C ILE A 288 13.84 2.29 3.59
N SER A 289 13.55 1.02 3.30
CA SER A 289 12.85 0.13 4.23
C SER A 289 13.68 -0.13 5.49
N ILE A 290 14.97 -0.36 5.35
CA ILE A 290 15.92 -0.57 6.46
C ILE A 290 16.08 0.71 7.28
N PHE A 291 16.28 1.86 6.65
CA PHE A 291 16.44 3.15 7.32
C PHE A 291 15.27 3.44 8.27
N TYR A 292 14.04 3.37 7.77
CA TYR A 292 12.85 3.60 8.60
C TYR A 292 12.61 2.47 9.61
N ALA A 293 13.08 1.24 9.36
CA ALA A 293 12.99 0.16 10.34
C ALA A 293 13.98 0.37 11.51
N LEU A 294 15.18 0.84 11.24
CA LEU A 294 16.19 1.16 12.26
C LEU A 294 15.77 2.39 13.08
N GLN A 295 15.28 3.44 12.42
CA GLN A 295 14.78 4.64 13.08
C GLN A 295 13.66 4.33 14.08
N ASP A 296 12.77 3.39 13.76
CA ASP A 296 11.68 2.97 14.65
C ASP A 296 12.14 2.14 15.86
N LYS A 297 13.30 1.50 15.79
CA LYS A 297 13.84 0.70 16.90
C LYS A 297 14.57 1.56 17.95
N THR A 298 14.94 2.79 17.59
CA THR A 298 15.70 3.71 18.43
C THR A 298 14.78 4.78 18.99
N GLY A 299 14.59 4.85 20.29
CA GLY A 299 13.82 5.89 20.98
C GLY A 299 12.61 5.36 21.75
N ASN A 300 11.81 6.30 22.27
CA ASN A 300 10.61 6.01 23.04
C ASN A 300 9.41 5.70 22.12
N TYR A 301 8.45 4.94 22.62
CA TYR A 301 7.21 4.68 21.91
C TYR A 301 6.35 5.97 21.87
N ALA A 302 5.70 6.21 20.72
CA ALA A 302 4.82 7.36 20.54
C ALA A 302 3.58 7.28 21.43
N VAL A 303 3.10 6.06 21.70
CA VAL A 303 1.90 5.82 22.51
C VAL A 303 2.24 4.76 23.57
N ALA A 304 2.44 5.24 24.78
CA ALA A 304 2.70 4.43 25.97
C ALA A 304 1.98 5.08 27.17
N PRO A 305 1.67 4.33 28.24
CA PRO A 305 1.09 4.89 29.46
C PRO A 305 1.90 6.08 29.97
N SER A 306 1.22 7.14 30.38
CA SER A 306 1.85 8.40 30.82
C SER A 306 1.34 8.82 32.20
N SER A 307 2.20 9.45 32.99
CA SER A 307 1.84 10.05 34.28
C SER A 307 1.03 11.37 34.14
N LYS A 308 0.91 11.92 32.91
CA LYS A 308 0.18 13.17 32.66
C LYS A 308 -1.32 12.94 32.43
N GLY A 309 -1.73 11.70 32.13
CA GLY A 309 -3.10 11.32 31.82
C GLY A 309 -3.17 10.12 30.89
N ALA A 310 -4.34 9.77 30.44
CA ALA A 310 -4.60 8.62 29.57
C ALA A 310 -4.32 8.98 28.10
N ILE A 311 -3.41 8.25 27.44
CA ILE A 311 -3.07 8.48 26.03
C ILE A 311 -4.05 7.73 25.13
N ILE A 312 -4.59 8.42 24.12
CA ILE A 312 -5.50 7.86 23.12
C ILE A 312 -4.73 6.94 22.19
N ALA A 313 -5.03 5.65 22.20
CA ALA A 313 -4.46 4.65 21.31
C ALA A 313 -5.18 4.58 19.96
N ALA A 314 -6.52 4.70 19.98
CA ALA A 314 -7.32 4.76 18.75
C ALA A 314 -8.65 5.49 19.03
N VAL A 315 -9.19 6.07 17.97
CA VAL A 315 -10.53 6.63 17.92
C VAL A 315 -11.37 5.78 16.98
N PHE A 316 -12.57 5.36 17.42
CA PHE A 316 -13.46 4.57 16.59
C PHE A 316 -14.16 5.47 15.56
N PRO A 317 -14.30 5.00 14.31
CA PRO A 317 -15.08 5.71 13.29
C PRO A 317 -16.53 5.92 13.75
N ASP A 318 -17.11 7.04 13.32
CA ASP A 318 -18.50 7.45 13.61
C ASP A 318 -18.85 7.60 15.10
N SER A 319 -17.84 7.69 15.96
CA SER A 319 -18.01 7.82 17.42
C SER A 319 -18.08 9.28 17.87
N PRO A 320 -18.61 9.55 19.10
CA PRO A 320 -18.53 10.86 19.72
C PRO A 320 -17.10 11.41 19.80
N ALA A 321 -16.12 10.57 20.06
CA ALA A 321 -14.71 10.95 20.10
C ALA A 321 -14.19 11.49 18.76
N GLU A 322 -14.58 10.86 17.64
CA GLU A 322 -14.25 11.37 16.31
C GLU A 322 -14.94 12.71 16.02
N LYS A 323 -16.23 12.84 16.40
CA LYS A 323 -16.97 14.11 16.25
C LYS A 323 -16.37 15.25 17.08
N MET A 324 -15.76 14.95 18.23
CA MET A 324 -14.99 15.89 19.03
C MET A 324 -13.61 16.23 18.44
N GLY A 325 -13.22 15.59 17.36
CA GLY A 325 -11.92 15.76 16.71
C GLY A 325 -10.74 15.22 17.53
N LEU A 326 -10.97 14.19 18.36
CA LEU A 326 -9.92 13.53 19.12
C LEU A 326 -9.04 12.67 18.20
N LEU A 327 -7.75 12.66 18.46
CA LEU A 327 -6.79 11.96 17.63
C LEU A 327 -5.94 10.97 18.45
N ALA A 328 -5.55 9.86 17.83
CA ALA A 328 -4.59 8.95 18.46
C ALA A 328 -3.26 9.68 18.78
N GLY A 329 -2.70 9.42 19.96
CA GLY A 329 -1.49 10.09 20.47
C GLY A 329 -1.76 11.34 21.29
N GLU A 330 -2.97 11.86 21.37
CA GLU A 330 -3.35 12.90 22.32
C GLU A 330 -3.54 12.30 23.73
N CYS A 331 -3.38 13.16 24.76
CA CYS A 331 -3.49 12.75 26.15
C CYS A 331 -4.73 13.38 26.80
N ILE A 332 -5.65 12.56 27.27
CA ILE A 332 -6.80 13.00 28.06
C ILE A 332 -6.33 13.22 29.49
N ARG A 333 -6.37 14.45 29.95
CA ARG A 333 -5.99 14.84 31.29
C ARG A 333 -7.16 14.74 32.27
N LYS A 334 -8.32 15.28 31.87
CA LYS A 334 -9.53 15.26 32.70
C LYS A 334 -10.76 15.02 31.84
N VAL A 335 -11.75 14.37 32.46
CA VAL A 335 -13.11 14.21 31.94
C VAL A 335 -14.09 14.65 33.04
N ASN A 336 -14.99 15.58 32.74
CA ASN A 336 -15.95 16.15 33.69
C ASN A 336 -15.29 16.62 34.98
N GLY A 337 -14.04 17.10 34.93
CA GLY A 337 -13.27 17.58 36.08
C GLY A 337 -12.41 16.52 36.78
N GLN A 338 -12.62 15.23 36.52
CA GLN A 338 -11.84 14.13 37.10
C GLN A 338 -10.59 13.80 36.26
N ALA A 339 -9.47 13.54 36.92
CA ALA A 339 -8.23 13.11 36.28
C ALA A 339 -8.37 11.65 35.76
N ILE A 340 -7.90 11.38 34.54
CA ILE A 340 -8.06 10.10 33.87
C ILE A 340 -6.72 9.47 33.56
N PHE A 341 -6.51 8.22 33.99
CA PHE A 341 -5.31 7.44 33.70
C PHE A 341 -5.64 6.08 33.09
N THR A 342 -6.84 5.54 33.40
CA THR A 342 -7.30 4.21 32.98
C THR A 342 -8.64 4.28 32.23
N GLU A 343 -9.00 3.16 31.57
CA GLU A 343 -10.32 3.04 30.96
C GLU A 343 -11.45 3.05 32.03
N ASN A 344 -11.18 2.57 33.25
CA ASN A 344 -12.16 2.60 34.34
C ASN A 344 -12.40 4.04 34.81
N ASP A 345 -11.33 4.84 35.00
CA ASP A 345 -11.47 6.26 35.36
C ASP A 345 -12.31 7.02 34.32
N LEU A 346 -12.06 6.72 33.03
CA LEU A 346 -12.85 7.29 31.94
C LEU A 346 -14.33 6.92 32.07
N TYR A 347 -14.61 5.65 32.32
CA TYR A 347 -15.98 5.17 32.46
C TYR A 347 -16.69 5.83 33.66
N GLU A 348 -16.07 5.88 34.83
CA GLU A 348 -16.62 6.52 36.05
C GLU A 348 -16.86 8.01 35.84
N ALA A 349 -15.90 8.74 35.24
CA ALA A 349 -16.03 10.15 34.95
C ALA A 349 -17.16 10.47 33.94
N LEU A 350 -17.44 9.57 33.00
CA LEU A 350 -18.58 9.69 32.08
C LEU A 350 -19.94 9.45 32.77
N GLN A 351 -19.97 8.61 33.81
CA GLN A 351 -21.18 8.37 34.57
C GLN A 351 -21.62 9.56 35.43
N LEU A 352 -20.72 10.43 35.82
CA LEU A 352 -21.03 11.64 36.59
C LEU A 352 -21.98 12.60 35.84
N ASN A 353 -21.92 12.63 34.55
CA ASN A 353 -22.79 13.42 33.70
C ASN A 353 -23.10 12.65 32.40
N ALA A 354 -24.24 11.93 32.43
CA ALA A 354 -24.65 11.09 31.33
C ALA A 354 -25.02 11.87 30.04
N ALA A 355 -25.30 13.17 30.16
CA ALA A 355 -25.76 13.99 29.03
C ALA A 355 -24.60 14.76 28.32
N HIS A 356 -23.59 15.13 29.08
CA HIS A 356 -22.48 15.95 28.57
C HIS A 356 -21.12 15.38 28.95
N CYS A 357 -20.23 15.28 27.99
CA CYS A 357 -18.84 14.93 28.21
C CYS A 357 -17.96 16.17 27.92
N ARG A 358 -17.27 16.69 28.95
CA ARG A 358 -16.28 17.75 28.82
C ARG A 358 -14.90 17.19 29.06
N LEU A 359 -14.02 17.33 28.06
CA LEU A 359 -12.67 16.80 28.06
C LEU A 359 -11.63 17.92 28.09
N GLU A 360 -10.60 17.75 28.92
CA GLU A 360 -9.37 18.50 28.89
C GLU A 360 -8.29 17.59 28.25
N VAL A 361 -7.86 17.95 27.04
CA VAL A 361 -6.98 17.13 26.21
C VAL A 361 -5.70 17.90 25.93
N ILE A 362 -4.57 17.26 26.14
CA ILE A 362 -3.26 17.75 25.69
C ILE A 362 -3.07 17.22 24.26
N ASP A 363 -2.96 18.14 23.32
CA ASP A 363 -2.78 17.81 21.92
C ASP A 363 -1.34 17.34 21.60
N ARG A 364 -1.06 17.04 20.32
CA ARG A 364 0.25 16.59 19.86
C ARG A 364 1.34 17.68 19.92
N ASN A 365 0.94 18.95 20.05
CA ASN A 365 1.83 20.09 20.21
C ASN A 365 2.09 20.40 21.69
N ASN A 366 1.55 19.59 22.61
CA ASN A 366 1.60 19.77 24.06
C ASN A 366 0.79 20.98 24.56
N GLU A 367 -0.22 21.39 23.78
CA GLU A 367 -1.16 22.46 24.15
C GLU A 367 -2.45 21.85 24.73
N ILE A 368 -3.04 22.53 25.72
CA ILE A 368 -4.28 22.12 26.35
C ILE A 368 -5.44 22.68 25.55
N ARG A 369 -6.33 21.78 25.08
CA ARG A 369 -7.60 22.16 24.49
C ARG A 369 -8.78 21.58 25.26
N LEU A 370 -9.85 22.33 25.31
CA LEU A 370 -11.11 21.90 25.87
C LEU A 370 -12.03 21.50 24.73
N THR A 371 -12.65 20.32 24.84
CA THR A 371 -13.68 19.86 23.92
C THR A 371 -14.86 19.30 24.69
N GLN A 372 -16.04 19.41 24.11
CA GLN A 372 -17.26 18.88 24.73
C GLN A 372 -18.20 18.29 23.69
N HIS A 373 -18.98 17.32 24.11
CA HIS A 373 -19.99 16.69 23.26
C HIS A 373 -21.19 16.22 24.08
N VAL A 374 -22.35 16.26 23.46
CA VAL A 374 -23.57 15.68 24.02
C VAL A 374 -23.57 14.19 23.75
N ILE A 375 -23.75 13.38 24.79
CA ILE A 375 -23.81 11.91 24.67
C ILE A 375 -25.26 11.51 24.55
N TYR A 376 -25.60 10.77 23.51
CA TYR A 376 -26.92 10.19 23.29
C TYR A 376 -26.97 8.74 23.79
N SER A 377 -28.18 8.26 24.15
CA SER A 377 -28.39 6.89 24.66
C SER A 377 -27.87 5.79 23.71
N ASN A 378 -27.82 6.07 22.43
CA ASN A 378 -27.30 5.15 21.40
C ASN A 378 -25.80 5.26 21.17
N ASP A 379 -25.14 6.22 21.81
CA ASP A 379 -23.70 6.39 21.69
C ASP A 379 -22.93 5.30 22.45
N HIS A 380 -21.70 5.08 22.03
CA HIS A 380 -20.83 4.11 22.67
C HIS A 380 -20.55 4.52 24.12
N TYR A 381 -20.74 3.63 25.10
CA TYR A 381 -20.58 3.89 26.53
C TYR A 381 -19.20 4.41 26.96
N ARG A 382 -18.16 4.29 26.12
CA ARG A 382 -16.80 4.85 26.27
C ARG A 382 -16.50 5.92 25.24
N ILE A 383 -17.49 6.63 24.75
CA ILE A 383 -17.39 7.67 23.71
C ILE A 383 -16.58 7.28 22.46
N GLY A 384 -16.23 5.97 22.30
CA GLY A 384 -15.49 5.46 21.15
C GLY A 384 -13.99 5.69 21.20
N LEU A 385 -13.39 5.67 22.39
CA LEU A 385 -11.95 5.74 22.60
C LEU A 385 -11.37 4.38 22.99
N LEU A 386 -10.13 4.16 22.56
CA LEU A 386 -9.24 3.15 23.07
C LEU A 386 -8.04 3.85 23.72
N LEU A 387 -7.75 3.53 24.97
CA LEU A 387 -6.67 4.13 25.72
C LEU A 387 -5.45 3.21 25.77
N ALA A 388 -4.26 3.82 25.88
CA ALA A 388 -3.01 3.08 26.13
C ALA A 388 -2.91 2.79 27.62
N GLU A 389 -3.32 1.61 28.02
CA GLU A 389 -3.39 1.15 29.39
C GLU A 389 -2.47 -0.05 29.60
N GLN A 390 -1.95 -0.21 30.82
CA GLN A 390 -1.25 -1.42 31.23
C GLN A 390 -2.27 -2.48 31.57
N ARG A 391 -2.40 -3.51 30.74
CA ARG A 391 -3.31 -4.63 30.95
C ARG A 391 -2.54 -5.87 31.39
N ASP A 392 -3.07 -6.59 32.34
CA ASP A 392 -2.60 -7.94 32.66
C ASP A 392 -3.04 -8.88 31.50
N ILE A 393 -2.08 -9.32 30.66
CA ILE A 393 -2.29 -10.27 29.55
C ILE A 393 -1.61 -11.58 29.89
#